data_c24c734a62a77e56d3257954c1a73e21
#
_entry.id   c24c734a62a77e56d3257954c1a73e21
#
_cell.length_a   1.000
_cell.length_b   1.000
_cell.length_c   1.000
_cell.angle_alpha   90.00
_cell.angle_beta   90.00
_cell.angle_gamma   90.00
#
_symmetry.space_group_name_H-M   'P 1'
#
loop_
_entity.id
_entity.type
_entity.pdbx_description
1 polymer ?
#
loop_
_entity_poly.entity_id
_entity_poly.type
_entity_poly.pdbx_seq_one_letter_code
_entity_poly.pdbx_strand_id
1 'polypeptide(L)'
;MKAELRGKTAFVPGGYGGIGAAISRGLAAAGAKVIIAGRNGKKARDLARRIGRGAQGVALDVEDVAAIRKTVDAIGRVDILVNCVGLQREQALGAVTEETWDLVYRTNLKAAMFLAQAVARRQKRGGKQVHLLSVRALLGLRGRGYSAYCATKGGLVMLIRQHAAELGPRGICVNGVAPTVVRTEMGAHWLRDPKTRAWLKERIPLGRVAEPEDCVGATLFFCSPASDYVTGQILYLDGGITASQ
;
A
#
# COMPACT_ATOMS: atom_id res chain seq x y z
N MET A 1 -17.91 -5.44 -12.76
CA MET A 1 -18.17 -4.00 -12.53
C MET A 1 -16.90 -3.22 -12.85
N LYS A 2 -16.91 -2.28 -13.79
CA LYS A 2 -15.75 -1.40 -14.03
C LYS A 2 -15.79 -0.30 -12.97
N ALA A 3 -14.73 -0.18 -12.15
CA ALA A 3 -14.58 0.95 -11.25
C ALA A 3 -14.50 2.24 -12.09
N GLU A 4 -15.37 3.20 -11.83
CA GLU A 4 -15.32 4.50 -12.49
C GLU A 4 -14.84 5.55 -11.50
N LEU A 5 -13.68 6.16 -11.80
CA LEU A 5 -13.01 7.14 -10.93
C LEU A 5 -12.82 8.49 -11.64
N ARG A 6 -13.64 8.79 -12.69
CA ARG A 6 -13.57 10.07 -13.38
C ARG A 6 -13.77 11.25 -12.44
N GLY A 7 -12.97 12.28 -12.61
CA GLY A 7 -12.99 13.49 -11.77
C GLY A 7 -12.40 13.30 -10.37
N LYS A 8 -11.89 12.10 -10.03
CA LYS A 8 -11.20 11.83 -8.76
C LYS A 8 -9.71 12.06 -8.88
N THR A 9 -9.11 12.65 -7.86
CA THR A 9 -7.66 12.75 -7.72
C THR A 9 -7.17 11.67 -6.75
N ALA A 10 -6.29 10.79 -7.23
CA ALA A 10 -5.68 9.72 -6.46
C ALA A 10 -4.20 10.07 -6.16
N PHE A 11 -3.83 10.11 -4.90
CA PHE A 11 -2.46 10.26 -4.43
C PHE A 11 -1.89 8.90 -4.05
N VAL A 12 -0.75 8.53 -4.67
CA VAL A 12 -0.16 7.20 -4.55
C VAL A 12 1.32 7.30 -4.11
N PRO A 13 1.60 7.48 -2.81
CA PRO A 13 2.94 7.31 -2.26
C PRO A 13 3.46 5.88 -2.46
N GLY A 14 4.72 5.72 -2.92
CA GLY A 14 5.28 4.43 -3.34
C GLY A 14 4.76 3.94 -4.69
N GLY A 15 4.08 4.79 -5.46
CA GLY A 15 3.31 4.44 -6.64
C GLY A 15 4.13 4.15 -7.92
N TYR A 16 5.47 4.18 -7.89
CA TYR A 16 6.28 3.89 -9.09
C TYR A 16 6.98 2.52 -9.05
N GLY A 17 6.92 1.80 -7.95
CA GLY A 17 7.58 0.50 -7.80
C GLY A 17 6.59 -0.66 -7.66
N GLY A 18 6.92 -1.83 -8.20
CA GLY A 18 6.20 -3.07 -7.98
C GLY A 18 4.67 -2.92 -8.03
N ILE A 19 4.03 -3.28 -6.93
CA ILE A 19 2.58 -3.20 -6.75
C ILE A 19 2.04 -1.78 -6.98
N GLY A 20 2.74 -0.76 -6.45
CA GLY A 20 2.30 0.64 -6.58
C GLY A 20 2.23 1.10 -8.04
N ALA A 21 3.12 0.62 -8.90
CA ALA A 21 3.08 0.96 -10.33
C ALA A 21 1.88 0.31 -11.05
N ALA A 22 1.55 -0.94 -10.72
CA ALA A 22 0.36 -1.61 -11.25
C ALA A 22 -0.92 -0.88 -10.78
N ILE A 23 -1.02 -0.55 -9.50
CA ILE A 23 -2.14 0.19 -8.93
C ILE A 23 -2.26 1.59 -9.57
N SER A 24 -1.15 2.32 -9.75
CA SER A 24 -1.18 3.64 -10.41
C SER A 24 -1.72 3.56 -11.84
N ARG A 25 -1.33 2.55 -12.61
CA ARG A 25 -1.90 2.27 -13.94
C ARG A 25 -3.39 1.95 -13.87
N GLY A 26 -3.78 1.08 -12.93
CA GLY A 26 -5.18 0.69 -12.73
C GLY A 26 -6.09 1.87 -12.39
N LEU A 27 -5.66 2.74 -11.46
CA LEU A 27 -6.40 3.96 -11.08
C LEU A 27 -6.57 4.91 -12.29
N ALA A 28 -5.51 5.11 -13.07
CA ALA A 28 -5.56 5.95 -14.26
C ALA A 28 -6.46 5.33 -15.35
N ALA A 29 -6.43 4.00 -15.54
CA ALA A 29 -7.30 3.29 -16.45
C ALA A 29 -8.78 3.40 -16.03
N ALA A 30 -9.06 3.45 -14.73
CA ALA A 30 -10.37 3.71 -14.15
C ALA A 30 -10.82 5.19 -14.24
N GLY A 31 -9.97 6.09 -14.76
CA GLY A 31 -10.31 7.49 -15.01
C GLY A 31 -9.84 8.49 -13.95
N ALA A 32 -9.12 8.07 -12.91
CA ALA A 32 -8.57 8.99 -11.92
C ALA A 32 -7.38 9.80 -12.46
N LYS A 33 -7.25 11.05 -12.03
CA LYS A 33 -5.99 11.80 -12.11
C LYS A 33 -5.05 11.24 -11.03
N VAL A 34 -3.91 10.67 -11.43
CA VAL A 34 -3.00 9.98 -10.51
C VAL A 34 -1.77 10.84 -10.21
N ILE A 35 -1.51 11.06 -8.94
CA ILE A 35 -0.29 11.73 -8.44
C ILE A 35 0.60 10.65 -7.81
N ILE A 36 1.68 10.30 -8.50
CA ILE A 36 2.63 9.26 -8.12
C ILE A 36 3.75 9.90 -7.30
N ALA A 37 3.99 9.40 -6.09
CA ALA A 37 5.04 9.96 -5.24
C ALA A 37 6.04 8.91 -4.75
N GLY A 38 7.26 9.36 -4.47
CA GLY A 38 8.30 8.60 -3.79
C GLY A 38 9.66 9.26 -3.89
N ARG A 39 10.66 8.74 -3.20
CA ARG A 39 12.00 9.36 -3.07
C ARG A 39 12.68 9.63 -4.41
N ASN A 40 12.54 8.73 -5.37
CA ASN A 40 13.05 8.95 -6.72
C ASN A 40 12.02 9.67 -7.60
N GLY A 41 12.04 10.99 -7.57
CA GLY A 41 11.13 11.82 -8.37
C GLY A 41 11.26 11.59 -9.88
N LYS A 42 12.45 11.21 -10.39
CA LYS A 42 12.65 10.87 -11.81
C LYS A 42 11.82 9.64 -12.17
N LYS A 43 11.93 8.53 -11.40
CA LYS A 43 11.12 7.30 -11.62
C LYS A 43 9.61 7.60 -11.56
N ALA A 44 9.19 8.45 -10.61
CA ALA A 44 7.78 8.85 -10.48
C ALA A 44 7.29 9.61 -11.73
N ARG A 45 8.05 10.60 -12.22
CA ARG A 45 7.72 11.36 -13.43
C ARG A 45 7.75 10.50 -14.70
N ASP A 46 8.72 9.59 -14.80
CA ASP A 46 8.85 8.68 -15.95
C ASP A 46 7.64 7.73 -16.04
N LEU A 47 7.17 7.20 -14.90
CA LEU A 47 5.94 6.40 -14.88
C LEU A 47 4.71 7.25 -15.21
N ALA A 48 4.59 8.45 -14.65
CA ALA A 48 3.48 9.35 -14.93
C ALA A 48 3.37 9.69 -16.42
N ARG A 49 4.51 9.97 -17.08
CA ARG A 49 4.56 10.20 -18.55
C ARG A 49 4.07 8.99 -19.34
N ARG A 50 4.48 7.77 -18.94
CA ARG A 50 4.02 6.53 -19.60
C ARG A 50 2.53 6.25 -19.40
N ILE A 51 1.98 6.61 -18.25
CA ILE A 51 0.55 6.50 -17.97
C ILE A 51 -0.24 7.51 -18.79
N GLY A 52 0.28 8.73 -18.95
CA GLY A 52 -0.45 9.83 -19.58
C GLY A 52 -1.68 10.25 -18.75
N ARG A 53 -2.78 10.62 -19.41
CA ARG A 53 -4.08 10.93 -18.77
C ARG A 53 -3.99 11.94 -17.61
N GLY A 54 -3.09 12.91 -17.72
CA GLY A 54 -2.87 13.93 -16.68
C GLY A 54 -2.20 13.42 -15.40
N ALA A 55 -1.61 12.21 -15.42
CA ALA A 55 -0.83 11.70 -14.30
C ALA A 55 0.40 12.59 -14.04
N GLN A 56 0.78 12.73 -12.78
CA GLN A 56 1.92 13.54 -12.35
C GLN A 56 2.84 12.72 -11.43
N GLY A 57 4.14 13.01 -11.50
CA GLY A 57 5.14 12.38 -10.64
C GLY A 57 5.83 13.42 -9.76
N VAL A 58 5.90 13.18 -8.46
CA VAL A 58 6.52 14.07 -7.48
C VAL A 58 7.57 13.34 -6.65
N ALA A 59 8.63 14.05 -6.25
CA ALA A 59 9.58 13.56 -5.27
C ALA A 59 8.97 13.74 -3.88
N LEU A 60 9.01 12.67 -3.06
CA LEU A 60 8.55 12.72 -1.67
C LEU A 60 9.33 11.69 -0.85
N ASP A 61 10.01 12.17 0.19
CA ASP A 61 10.44 11.32 1.28
C ASP A 61 9.34 11.29 2.35
N VAL A 62 8.77 10.11 2.57
CA VAL A 62 7.67 9.92 3.53
C VAL A 62 8.15 9.87 4.98
N GLU A 63 9.45 9.81 5.23
CA GLU A 63 10.01 9.92 6.59
C GLU A 63 10.01 11.38 7.07
N ASP A 64 9.98 12.35 6.14
CA ASP A 64 9.82 13.77 6.42
C ASP A 64 8.32 14.16 6.45
N VAL A 65 7.80 14.35 7.66
CA VAL A 65 6.39 14.72 7.90
C VAL A 65 6.07 16.12 7.33
N ALA A 66 7.02 17.04 7.33
CA ALA A 66 6.83 18.38 6.76
C ALA A 66 6.71 18.31 5.23
N ALA A 67 7.56 17.46 4.60
CA ALA A 67 7.47 17.19 3.16
C ALA A 67 6.14 16.53 2.77
N ILE A 68 5.61 15.61 3.60
CA ILE A 68 4.27 15.03 3.38
C ILE A 68 3.22 16.14 3.32
N ARG A 69 3.17 17.01 4.35
CA ARG A 69 2.18 18.10 4.43
C ARG A 69 2.30 19.03 3.24
N LYS A 70 3.50 19.51 2.95
CA LYS A 70 3.79 20.41 1.82
C LYS A 70 3.33 19.80 0.48
N THR A 71 3.62 18.51 0.28
CA THR A 71 3.24 17.81 -0.96
C THR A 71 1.72 17.70 -1.09
N VAL A 72 1.01 17.29 -0.03
CA VAL A 72 -0.46 17.16 -0.05
C VAL A 72 -1.12 18.54 -0.20
N ASP A 73 -0.57 19.58 0.42
CA ASP A 73 -1.07 20.95 0.27
C ASP A 73 -0.90 21.46 -1.18
N ALA A 74 0.24 21.16 -1.83
CA ALA A 74 0.47 21.50 -3.22
C ALA A 74 -0.45 20.73 -4.21
N ILE A 75 -0.83 19.49 -3.88
CA ILE A 75 -1.82 18.73 -4.66
C ILE A 75 -3.22 19.36 -4.54
N GLY A 76 -3.53 19.91 -3.38
CA GLY A 76 -4.82 20.50 -3.07
C GLY A 76 -5.88 19.44 -2.76
N ARG A 77 -6.87 19.23 -3.64
CA ARG A 77 -7.91 18.21 -3.45
C ARG A 77 -7.34 16.81 -3.68
N VAL A 78 -7.53 15.92 -2.72
CA VAL A 78 -7.24 14.49 -2.83
C VAL A 78 -8.51 13.71 -2.50
N ASP A 79 -9.06 12.96 -3.44
CA ASP A 79 -10.24 12.12 -3.20
C ASP A 79 -9.84 10.73 -2.70
N ILE A 80 -8.71 10.21 -3.18
CA ILE A 80 -8.24 8.84 -2.92
C ILE A 80 -6.78 8.88 -2.48
N LEU A 81 -6.46 8.26 -1.36
CA LEU A 81 -5.11 7.89 -0.95
C LEU A 81 -4.91 6.40 -1.19
N VAL A 82 -3.87 6.00 -1.92
CA VAL A 82 -3.39 4.61 -1.92
C VAL A 82 -1.95 4.59 -1.44
N ASN A 83 -1.74 4.27 -0.18
CA ASN A 83 -0.41 4.20 0.41
C ASN A 83 0.26 2.87 0.08
N CYS A 84 1.16 2.88 -0.91
CA CYS A 84 1.95 1.73 -1.34
C CYS A 84 3.37 1.74 -0.75
N VAL A 85 3.66 2.62 0.22
CA VAL A 85 4.97 2.67 0.86
C VAL A 85 5.18 1.44 1.73
N GLY A 86 6.35 0.86 1.63
CA GLY A 86 6.74 -0.25 2.48
C GLY A 86 8.22 -0.57 2.32
N LEU A 87 8.85 -0.91 3.43
CA LEU A 87 10.22 -1.37 3.54
C LEU A 87 10.26 -2.65 4.35
N GLN A 88 10.98 -3.65 3.85
CA GLN A 88 11.26 -4.88 4.56
C GLN A 88 12.75 -4.94 4.88
N ARG A 89 13.07 -5.26 6.13
CA ARG A 89 14.40 -5.63 6.59
C ARG A 89 14.29 -6.94 7.35
N GLU A 90 15.19 -7.85 7.07
CA GLU A 90 15.24 -9.16 7.70
C GLU A 90 16.43 -9.20 8.66
N GLN A 91 16.15 -9.35 9.94
CA GLN A 91 17.14 -9.57 10.99
C GLN A 91 16.55 -10.54 12.02
N ALA A 92 17.32 -11.59 12.37
CA ALA A 92 16.93 -12.54 13.40
C ALA A 92 16.71 -11.82 14.74
N LEU A 93 15.83 -12.35 15.60
CA LEU A 93 15.47 -11.70 16.87
C LEU A 93 16.67 -11.26 17.70
N GLY A 94 17.71 -12.09 17.82
CA GLY A 94 18.92 -11.76 18.57
C GLY A 94 19.87 -10.77 17.88
N ALA A 95 19.56 -10.33 16.65
CA ALA A 95 20.40 -9.43 15.85
C ALA A 95 19.65 -8.17 15.36
N VAL A 96 18.40 -7.97 15.81
CA VAL A 96 17.66 -6.76 15.48
C VAL A 96 18.33 -5.56 16.11
N THR A 97 18.71 -4.58 15.27
CA THR A 97 19.27 -3.32 15.74
C THR A 97 18.17 -2.26 15.88
N GLU A 98 18.36 -1.32 16.81
CA GLU A 98 17.46 -0.17 17.01
C GLU A 98 17.32 0.64 15.70
N GLU A 99 18.44 0.85 14.99
CA GLU A 99 18.44 1.57 13.71
C GLU A 99 17.53 0.90 12.66
N THR A 100 17.62 -0.43 12.53
CA THR A 100 16.75 -1.17 11.58
C THR A 100 15.30 -1.15 12.02
N TRP A 101 15.04 -1.33 13.31
CA TRP A 101 13.69 -1.22 13.87
C TRP A 101 13.07 0.13 13.58
N ASP A 102 13.78 1.19 13.90
CA ASP A 102 13.34 2.57 13.70
C ASP A 102 13.13 2.92 12.24
N LEU A 103 14.03 2.49 11.36
CA LEU A 103 13.88 2.70 9.92
C LEU A 103 12.58 2.05 9.40
N VAL A 104 12.32 0.79 9.77
CA VAL A 104 11.11 0.07 9.35
C VAL A 104 9.87 0.72 9.96
N TYR A 105 9.92 1.12 11.22
CA TYR A 105 8.83 1.83 11.89
C TYR A 105 8.51 3.17 11.22
N ARG A 106 9.53 4.01 11.01
CA ARG A 106 9.35 5.34 10.38
C ARG A 106 8.76 5.22 8.97
N THR A 107 9.28 4.28 8.17
CA THR A 107 8.84 4.11 6.79
C THR A 107 7.45 3.48 6.69
N ASN A 108 7.14 2.43 7.48
CA ASN A 108 5.93 1.63 7.27
C ASN A 108 4.73 2.14 8.08
N LEU A 109 4.93 2.57 9.32
CA LEU A 109 3.83 2.89 10.24
C LEU A 109 3.70 4.39 10.48
N LYS A 110 4.78 5.08 10.89
CA LYS A 110 4.76 6.53 11.10
C LYS A 110 4.37 7.28 9.83
N ALA A 111 4.96 6.93 8.69
CA ALA A 111 4.61 7.54 7.41
C ALA A 111 3.12 7.32 7.04
N ALA A 112 2.57 6.13 7.28
CA ALA A 112 1.16 5.84 7.02
C ALA A 112 0.23 6.75 7.83
N MET A 113 0.52 6.95 9.13
CA MET A 113 -0.23 7.86 10.00
C MET A 113 -0.25 9.29 9.42
N PHE A 114 0.91 9.85 9.08
CA PHE A 114 0.97 11.25 8.65
C PHE A 114 0.51 11.47 7.21
N LEU A 115 0.63 10.48 6.32
CA LEU A 115 -0.01 10.49 5.00
C LEU A 115 -1.53 10.52 5.13
N ALA A 116 -2.10 9.63 5.96
CA ALA A 116 -3.53 9.58 6.23
C ALA A 116 -4.05 10.89 6.80
N GLN A 117 -3.35 11.44 7.81
CA GLN A 117 -3.70 12.72 8.45
C GLN A 117 -3.68 13.88 7.45
N ALA A 118 -2.61 14.03 6.67
CA ALA A 118 -2.47 15.11 5.71
C ALA A 118 -3.56 15.05 4.63
N VAL A 119 -3.82 13.85 4.11
CA VAL A 119 -4.85 13.63 3.08
C VAL A 119 -6.26 13.84 3.66
N ALA A 120 -6.55 13.36 4.88
CA ALA A 120 -7.86 13.55 5.51
C ALA A 120 -8.28 15.03 5.63
N ARG A 121 -7.30 15.95 5.80
CA ARG A 121 -7.57 17.41 5.82
C ARG A 121 -8.08 17.94 4.47
N ARG A 122 -7.73 17.28 3.37
CA ARG A 122 -8.09 17.66 1.98
C ARG A 122 -9.27 16.87 1.42
N GLN A 123 -9.67 15.79 2.11
CA GLN A 123 -10.78 14.93 1.69
C GLN A 123 -12.15 15.51 2.09
N LYS A 124 -13.09 15.35 1.17
CA LYS A 124 -14.53 15.58 1.41
C LYS A 124 -15.25 14.25 1.64
N ARG A 125 -16.55 14.28 1.90
CA ARG A 125 -17.42 13.09 1.96
C ARG A 125 -17.22 12.23 0.69
N GLY A 126 -17.17 10.92 0.88
CA GLY A 126 -16.86 9.96 -0.18
C GLY A 126 -15.37 9.77 -0.44
N GLY A 127 -14.49 10.34 0.40
CA GLY A 127 -13.06 10.10 0.35
C GLY A 127 -12.71 8.65 0.66
N LYS A 128 -11.64 8.13 0.04
CA LYS A 128 -11.14 6.76 0.23
C LYS A 128 -9.67 6.78 0.63
N GLN A 129 -9.31 5.97 1.62
CA GLN A 129 -7.91 5.70 1.97
C GLN A 129 -7.68 4.20 1.94
N VAL A 130 -6.71 3.75 1.17
CA VAL A 130 -6.32 2.35 1.06
C VAL A 130 -4.85 2.22 1.41
N HIS A 131 -4.54 1.35 2.37
CA HIS A 131 -3.17 1.07 2.78
C HIS A 131 -2.73 -0.32 2.32
N LEU A 132 -1.51 -0.41 1.80
CA LEU A 132 -0.90 -1.70 1.42
C LEU A 132 -0.24 -2.33 2.64
N LEU A 133 -0.84 -3.42 3.11
CA LEU A 133 -0.34 -4.23 4.22
C LEU A 133 0.52 -5.42 3.72
N SER A 134 0.35 -6.54 4.35
CA SER A 134 0.91 -7.86 4.02
C SER A 134 0.20 -8.91 4.86
N VAL A 135 0.23 -10.18 4.45
CA VAL A 135 -0.11 -11.31 5.32
C VAL A 135 0.72 -11.33 6.62
N ARG A 136 1.86 -10.63 6.64
CA ARG A 136 2.69 -10.44 7.84
C ARG A 136 2.01 -9.56 8.90
N ALA A 137 0.87 -8.97 8.60
CA ALA A 137 0.02 -8.32 9.60
C ALA A 137 -0.75 -9.32 10.48
N LEU A 138 -0.87 -10.57 10.04
CA LEU A 138 -1.59 -11.65 10.73
C LEU A 138 -0.67 -12.82 11.08
N LEU A 139 0.28 -13.17 10.21
CA LEU A 139 1.10 -14.36 10.30
C LEU A 139 2.57 -14.02 10.56
N GLY A 140 3.17 -14.63 11.58
CA GLY A 140 4.61 -14.75 11.69
C GLY A 140 5.18 -15.63 10.57
N LEU A 141 6.51 -15.72 10.50
CA LEU A 141 7.20 -16.57 9.53
C LEU A 141 8.36 -17.29 10.18
N ARG A 142 8.22 -18.62 10.29
CA ARG A 142 9.25 -19.48 10.87
C ARG A 142 10.56 -19.37 10.07
N GLY A 143 11.69 -19.30 10.78
CA GLY A 143 13.02 -19.27 10.18
C GLY A 143 13.40 -17.94 9.51
N ARG A 144 12.63 -16.87 9.72
CA ARG A 144 12.88 -15.52 9.18
C ARG A 144 12.77 -14.45 10.24
N GLY A 145 13.62 -13.43 10.15
CA GLY A 145 13.69 -12.33 11.10
C GLY A 145 12.86 -11.12 10.69
N TYR A 146 11.55 -11.19 10.85
CA TYR A 146 10.62 -10.13 10.40
C TYR A 146 9.95 -9.36 11.54
N SER A 147 10.54 -9.33 12.74
CA SER A 147 9.93 -8.70 13.91
C SER A 147 9.47 -7.27 13.64
N ALA A 148 10.35 -6.39 13.16
CA ALA A 148 10.01 -5.00 12.85
C ALA A 148 8.94 -4.89 11.74
N TYR A 149 9.05 -5.71 10.69
CA TYR A 149 8.10 -5.71 9.59
C TYR A 149 6.71 -6.18 10.03
N CYS A 150 6.63 -7.31 10.75
CA CYS A 150 5.36 -7.84 11.26
C CYS A 150 4.72 -6.86 12.25
N ALA A 151 5.49 -6.29 13.18
CA ALA A 151 4.99 -5.30 14.13
C ALA A 151 4.39 -4.08 13.43
N THR A 152 5.07 -3.54 12.41
CA THR A 152 4.57 -2.38 11.68
C THR A 152 3.34 -2.70 10.84
N LYS A 153 3.26 -3.89 10.23
CA LYS A 153 2.09 -4.31 9.44
C LYS A 153 0.91 -4.66 10.35
N GLY A 154 1.14 -5.27 11.53
CA GLY A 154 0.12 -5.47 12.56
C GLY A 154 -0.40 -4.14 13.13
N GLY A 155 0.50 -3.21 13.46
CA GLY A 155 0.14 -1.86 13.91
C GLY A 155 -0.69 -1.10 12.86
N LEU A 156 -0.38 -1.29 11.57
CA LEU A 156 -1.14 -0.66 10.49
C LEU A 156 -2.59 -1.18 10.41
N VAL A 157 -2.87 -2.44 10.81
CA VAL A 157 -4.26 -2.95 10.91
C VAL A 157 -5.05 -2.12 11.91
N MET A 158 -4.49 -1.89 13.10
CA MET A 158 -5.18 -1.09 14.13
C MET A 158 -5.28 0.39 13.75
N LEU A 159 -4.26 0.93 13.07
CA LEU A 159 -4.31 2.29 12.53
C LEU A 159 -5.47 2.46 11.54
N ILE A 160 -5.67 1.51 10.62
CA ILE A 160 -6.78 1.52 9.66
C ILE A 160 -8.13 1.49 10.39
N ARG A 161 -8.29 0.61 11.40
CA ARG A 161 -9.52 0.52 12.19
C ARG A 161 -9.82 1.81 12.96
N GLN A 162 -8.80 2.39 13.59
CA GLN A 162 -8.94 3.64 14.31
C GLN A 162 -9.28 4.80 13.37
N HIS A 163 -8.59 4.92 12.24
CA HIS A 163 -8.91 5.95 11.25
C HIS A 163 -10.31 5.77 10.63
N ALA A 164 -10.76 4.52 10.44
CA ALA A 164 -12.12 4.25 9.98
C ALA A 164 -13.17 4.77 10.98
N ALA A 165 -12.94 4.58 12.27
CA ALA A 165 -13.82 5.11 13.33
C ALA A 165 -13.81 6.65 13.37
N GLU A 166 -12.65 7.29 13.27
CA GLU A 166 -12.51 8.75 13.33
C GLU A 166 -13.04 9.44 12.07
N LEU A 167 -12.83 8.87 10.89
CA LEU A 167 -13.16 9.48 9.61
C LEU A 167 -14.54 9.06 9.07
N GLY A 168 -15.13 7.99 9.62
CA GLY A 168 -16.45 7.50 9.27
C GLY A 168 -17.55 8.56 9.36
N PRO A 169 -17.67 9.36 10.44
CA PRO A 169 -18.65 10.44 10.54
C PRO A 169 -18.52 11.47 9.40
N ARG A 170 -17.33 11.61 8.81
CA ARG A 170 -17.10 12.48 7.64
C ARG A 170 -17.42 11.78 6.32
N GLY A 171 -17.87 10.52 6.33
CA GLY A 171 -18.12 9.70 5.14
C GLY A 171 -16.83 9.34 4.38
N ILE A 172 -15.72 9.18 5.07
CA ILE A 172 -14.43 8.77 4.51
C ILE A 172 -14.19 7.31 4.91
N CYS A 173 -13.97 6.42 3.93
CA CYS A 173 -13.67 5.02 4.18
C CYS A 173 -12.16 4.78 4.22
N VAL A 174 -11.70 3.99 5.19
CA VAL A 174 -10.29 3.61 5.35
C VAL A 174 -10.18 2.09 5.39
N ASN A 175 -9.46 1.50 4.43
CA ASN A 175 -9.34 0.04 4.31
C ASN A 175 -7.90 -0.37 3.97
N GLY A 176 -7.65 -1.67 3.96
CA GLY A 176 -6.35 -2.23 3.66
C GLY A 176 -6.38 -3.41 2.70
N VAL A 177 -5.32 -3.55 1.92
CA VAL A 177 -5.06 -4.69 1.04
C VAL A 177 -3.79 -5.38 1.52
N ALA A 178 -3.87 -6.67 1.82
CA ALA A 178 -2.80 -7.44 2.47
C ALA A 178 -2.32 -8.60 1.56
N PRO A 179 -1.40 -8.34 0.61
CA PRO A 179 -0.88 -9.40 -0.24
C PRO A 179 0.10 -10.32 0.49
N THR A 180 0.27 -11.52 -0.06
CA THR A 180 1.39 -12.41 0.24
C THR A 180 2.63 -12.03 -0.58
N VAL A 181 3.46 -12.99 -0.95
CA VAL A 181 4.62 -12.76 -1.83
C VAL A 181 4.13 -12.36 -3.23
N VAL A 182 4.55 -11.19 -3.66
CA VAL A 182 4.25 -10.64 -5.00
C VAL A 182 5.53 -10.54 -5.81
N ARG A 183 5.48 -10.84 -7.11
CA ARG A 183 6.62 -10.77 -8.04
C ARG A 183 7.03 -9.31 -8.28
N THR A 184 7.89 -8.80 -7.40
CA THR A 184 8.42 -7.44 -7.40
C THR A 184 9.90 -7.46 -7.03
N GLU A 185 10.60 -6.32 -7.15
CA GLU A 185 12.00 -6.21 -6.66
C GLU A 185 12.11 -6.62 -5.18
N MET A 186 11.15 -6.24 -4.34
CA MET A 186 11.12 -6.60 -2.91
C MET A 186 10.99 -8.12 -2.71
N GLY A 187 10.20 -8.80 -3.53
CA GLY A 187 9.99 -10.24 -3.47
C GLY A 187 11.02 -11.06 -4.27
N ALA A 188 11.89 -10.41 -5.04
CA ALA A 188 12.78 -11.10 -6.00
C ALA A 188 13.73 -12.11 -5.34
N HIS A 189 14.24 -11.79 -4.14
CA HIS A 189 15.14 -12.69 -3.42
C HIS A 189 14.47 -14.02 -3.03
N TRP A 190 13.16 -14.01 -2.72
CA TRP A 190 12.38 -15.22 -2.46
C TRP A 190 12.21 -16.10 -3.70
N LEU A 191 12.12 -15.45 -4.86
CA LEU A 191 11.80 -16.11 -6.12
C LEU A 191 13.05 -16.60 -6.88
N ARG A 192 14.26 -16.23 -6.44
CA ARG A 192 15.51 -16.72 -7.03
C ARG A 192 15.80 -18.16 -6.66
N ASP A 193 15.51 -18.55 -5.41
CA ASP A 193 15.76 -19.91 -4.94
C ASP A 193 14.64 -20.88 -5.38
N PRO A 194 14.97 -21.95 -6.12
CA PRO A 194 13.99 -22.95 -6.56
C PRO A 194 13.25 -23.65 -5.41
N LYS A 195 13.94 -23.91 -4.29
CA LYS A 195 13.32 -24.54 -3.11
C LYS A 195 12.28 -23.65 -2.50
N THR A 196 12.60 -22.37 -2.35
CA THR A 196 11.64 -21.36 -1.84
C THR A 196 10.44 -21.20 -2.78
N ARG A 197 10.65 -21.23 -4.11
CA ARG A 197 9.53 -21.20 -5.07
C ARG A 197 8.61 -22.42 -4.93
N ALA A 198 9.19 -23.62 -4.82
CA ALA A 198 8.43 -24.86 -4.64
C ALA A 198 7.62 -24.81 -3.34
N TRP A 199 8.26 -24.42 -2.24
CA TRP A 199 7.62 -24.25 -0.95
C TRP A 199 6.48 -23.22 -0.96
N LEU A 200 6.68 -22.07 -1.63
CA LEU A 200 5.60 -21.08 -1.79
C LEU A 200 4.43 -21.61 -2.59
N LYS A 201 4.71 -22.34 -3.69
CA LYS A 201 3.68 -22.95 -4.54
C LYS A 201 2.84 -23.96 -3.77
N GLU A 202 3.47 -24.77 -2.90
CA GLU A 202 2.78 -25.74 -2.06
C GLU A 202 1.90 -25.05 -0.99
N ARG A 203 2.42 -24.01 -0.35
CA ARG A 203 1.71 -23.28 0.71
C ARG A 203 0.60 -22.35 0.23
N ILE A 204 0.61 -21.93 -1.02
CA ILE A 204 -0.42 -21.07 -1.59
C ILE A 204 -1.47 -21.96 -2.26
N PRO A 205 -2.70 -22.11 -1.74
CA PRO A 205 -3.73 -22.97 -2.34
C PRO A 205 -3.97 -22.71 -3.84
N LEU A 206 -3.88 -21.47 -4.30
CA LEU A 206 -3.96 -21.15 -5.74
C LEU A 206 -2.72 -21.57 -6.54
N GLY A 207 -1.69 -22.18 -5.92
CA GLY A 207 -0.54 -22.79 -6.55
C GLY A 207 0.43 -21.82 -7.23
N ARG A 208 0.33 -20.52 -7.00
CA ARG A 208 1.22 -19.50 -7.58
C ARG A 208 1.45 -18.32 -6.64
N VAL A 209 2.58 -17.65 -6.80
CA VAL A 209 2.80 -16.33 -6.22
C VAL A 209 1.95 -15.29 -6.93
N ALA A 210 1.63 -14.20 -6.23
CA ALA A 210 0.88 -13.11 -6.82
C ALA A 210 1.74 -12.28 -7.80
N GLU A 211 1.09 -11.75 -8.82
CA GLU A 211 1.63 -10.69 -9.68
C GLU A 211 1.15 -9.32 -9.15
N PRO A 212 1.85 -8.22 -9.46
CA PRO A 212 1.41 -6.88 -9.05
C PRO A 212 -0.04 -6.56 -9.46
N GLU A 213 -0.47 -7.08 -10.59
CA GLU A 213 -1.81 -6.91 -11.17
C GLU A 213 -2.90 -7.55 -10.31
N ASP A 214 -2.61 -8.62 -9.58
CA ASP A 214 -3.55 -9.25 -8.64
C ASP A 214 -4.01 -8.29 -7.52
N CYS A 215 -3.20 -7.29 -7.19
CA CYS A 215 -3.54 -6.28 -6.19
C CYS A 215 -4.45 -5.16 -6.71
N VAL A 216 -4.60 -5.03 -8.03
CA VAL A 216 -5.30 -3.88 -8.64
C VAL A 216 -6.80 -3.95 -8.39
N GLY A 217 -7.43 -5.11 -8.62
CA GLY A 217 -8.88 -5.26 -8.53
C GLY A 217 -9.44 -4.91 -7.15
N ALA A 218 -8.83 -5.47 -6.09
CA ALA A 218 -9.22 -5.18 -4.71
C ALA A 218 -8.99 -3.71 -4.33
N THR A 219 -7.88 -3.11 -4.78
CA THR A 219 -7.60 -1.69 -4.54
C THR A 219 -8.64 -0.81 -5.23
N LEU A 220 -8.99 -1.09 -6.49
CA LEU A 220 -10.03 -0.36 -7.20
C LEU A 220 -11.41 -0.51 -6.56
N PHE A 221 -11.74 -1.69 -6.04
CA PHE A 221 -12.96 -1.89 -5.26
C PHE A 221 -13.01 -0.93 -4.08
N PHE A 222 -11.97 -0.90 -3.24
CA PHE A 222 -11.91 0.01 -2.08
C PHE A 222 -11.86 1.49 -2.46
N CYS A 223 -11.41 1.83 -3.66
CA CYS A 223 -11.37 3.21 -4.16
C CYS A 223 -12.69 3.66 -4.81
N SER A 224 -13.62 2.75 -5.06
CA SER A 224 -14.85 3.00 -5.83
C SER A 224 -16.10 3.17 -4.94
N PRO A 225 -17.22 3.67 -5.48
CA PRO A 225 -18.50 3.70 -4.77
C PRO A 225 -19.02 2.32 -4.34
N ALA A 226 -18.58 1.23 -4.98
CA ALA A 226 -18.96 -0.14 -4.58
C ALA A 226 -18.57 -0.50 -3.14
N SER A 227 -17.66 0.27 -2.53
CA SER A 227 -17.22 0.10 -1.13
C SER A 227 -17.66 1.23 -0.21
N ASP A 228 -18.72 1.98 -0.53
CA ASP A 228 -19.14 3.13 0.29
C ASP A 228 -19.61 2.73 1.70
N TYR A 229 -20.01 1.46 1.89
CA TYR A 229 -20.39 0.92 3.20
C TYR A 229 -19.32 -0.04 3.78
N VAL A 230 -18.07 0.04 3.25
CA VAL A 230 -16.96 -0.80 3.69
C VAL A 230 -15.84 0.09 4.24
N THR A 231 -15.60 0.02 5.55
CA THR A 231 -14.53 0.74 6.22
C THR A 231 -13.93 -0.09 7.37
N GLY A 232 -12.66 0.12 7.69
CA GLY A 232 -11.93 -0.62 8.73
C GLY A 232 -11.56 -2.05 8.33
N GLN A 233 -11.75 -2.46 7.06
CA GLN A 233 -11.57 -3.82 6.61
C GLN A 233 -10.19 -4.05 6.00
N ILE A 234 -9.69 -5.28 6.17
CA ILE A 234 -8.45 -5.75 5.57
C ILE A 234 -8.78 -6.93 4.65
N LEU A 235 -8.53 -6.78 3.35
CA LEU A 235 -8.68 -7.85 2.39
C LEU A 235 -7.32 -8.52 2.13
N TYR A 236 -7.20 -9.78 2.51
CA TYR A 236 -6.01 -10.58 2.27
C TYR A 236 -6.02 -11.10 0.83
N LEU A 237 -4.97 -10.75 0.06
CA LEU A 237 -4.75 -11.18 -1.32
C LEU A 237 -3.59 -12.18 -1.32
N ASP A 238 -3.84 -13.35 -0.84
CA ASP A 238 -2.81 -14.30 -0.43
C ASP A 238 -2.93 -15.69 -1.07
N GLY A 239 -3.88 -15.84 -1.99
CA GLY A 239 -4.13 -17.10 -2.69
C GLY A 239 -4.61 -18.23 -1.76
N GLY A 240 -5.10 -17.88 -0.56
CA GLY A 240 -5.64 -18.81 0.42
C GLY A 240 -4.67 -19.20 1.54
N ILE A 241 -3.47 -18.60 1.63
CA ILE A 241 -2.50 -18.92 2.70
C ILE A 241 -3.10 -18.75 4.10
N THR A 242 -3.87 -17.68 4.34
CA THR A 242 -4.45 -17.42 5.66
C THR A 242 -5.71 -18.23 5.93
N ALA A 243 -6.28 -18.87 4.93
CA ALA A 243 -7.46 -19.73 5.04
C ALA A 243 -7.10 -21.22 5.20
N SER A 244 -5.83 -21.59 5.04
CA SER A 244 -5.33 -22.95 5.12
C SER A 244 -4.14 -23.05 6.08
N GLN A 245 -3.98 -24.23 6.72
CA GLN A 245 -2.87 -24.56 7.64
C GLN A 245 -1.72 -25.22 6.90
#